data_2be01964de00a68ed1a6aa1f84b5d644
#
_entry.id   2be01964de00a68ed1a6aa1f84b5d644
#
_cell.length_a   1.000
_cell.length_b   1.000
_cell.length_c   1.000
_cell.angle_alpha   90.00
_cell.angle_beta   90.00
_cell.angle_gamma   90.00
#
_symmetry.space_group_name_H-M   'P 1'
#
loop_
_entity.id
_entity.type
_entity.pdbx_description
1 polymer ?
#
loop_
_entity_poly.entity_id
_entity_poly.type
_entity_poly.pdbx_seq_one_letter_code
_entity_poly.pdbx_strand_id
1 'polypeptide(L)'
;MTKYGEMLIIDAKLVETFLKGRESFLIDLVERVYRAHHAGNTVCPDSYFLRFPDTPRDRIIALPSYINDQTCVSGIKWISSFPENVDHGLQRASAVIVLNNTDNGYAYAFIEASRISAARTAASAALAVRVLHGAPTSIGVVGSGPIAQKTLHFIKSLYTTAVPVKIHDLNGELVARIVTRHGPECSVVSLEEALGCDLVLLATSAGTPYVPMSVRFQPNQLVLNISLRDLHPETIRTANNVFDDVEHCLKANTTPHLLEQLNGNRNFITGTLAEFICSEKQLDPDHPTVFSPFGLGILDLAVAQSLYEHVQISGDGLRVPDFHGDMKR
;
A
#
# COMPACT_ATOMS: atom_id res chain seq x y z
N MET A 1 27.94 -11.29 -11.15
CA MET A 1 27.60 -12.73 -11.28
C MET A 1 27.20 -13.23 -9.91
N THR A 2 25.93 -13.45 -9.65
CA THR A 2 25.45 -14.15 -8.44
C THR A 2 26.08 -15.53 -8.43
N LYS A 3 26.80 -15.88 -7.35
CA LYS A 3 27.21 -17.27 -7.15
C LYS A 3 25.93 -18.08 -7.00
N TYR A 4 25.68 -18.97 -7.95
CA TYR A 4 24.58 -19.94 -7.82
C TYR A 4 24.74 -20.68 -6.48
N GLY A 5 23.66 -20.72 -5.68
CA GLY A 5 23.68 -21.40 -4.39
C GLY A 5 23.78 -20.51 -3.16
N GLU A 6 24.10 -19.22 -3.31
CA GLU A 6 24.12 -18.27 -2.18
C GLU A 6 22.72 -17.69 -1.91
N MET A 7 22.33 -17.64 -0.63
CA MET A 7 21.14 -16.93 -0.16
C MET A 7 21.55 -15.66 0.60
N LEU A 8 21.01 -14.51 0.23
CA LEU A 8 21.19 -13.24 0.95
C LEU A 8 19.99 -12.98 1.88
N ILE A 9 20.26 -12.84 3.17
CA ILE A 9 19.25 -12.48 4.17
C ILE A 9 19.40 -10.99 4.51
N ILE A 10 18.30 -10.22 4.33
CA ILE A 10 18.25 -8.78 4.56
C ILE A 10 17.28 -8.50 5.72
N ASP A 11 17.81 -7.97 6.80
CA ASP A 11 17.07 -7.72 8.02
C ASP A 11 16.34 -6.35 8.01
N ALA A 12 15.54 -6.15 9.04
CA ALA A 12 14.74 -4.95 9.23
C ALA A 12 15.56 -3.65 9.27
N LYS A 13 16.78 -3.68 9.80
CA LYS A 13 17.66 -2.51 9.93
C LYS A 13 18.17 -2.05 8.56
N LEU A 14 18.58 -3.00 7.72
CA LEU A 14 19.01 -2.71 6.36
C LEU A 14 17.85 -2.20 5.50
N VAL A 15 16.66 -2.80 5.63
CA VAL A 15 15.44 -2.32 4.97
C VAL A 15 15.14 -0.87 5.38
N GLU A 16 15.16 -0.56 6.67
CA GLU A 16 14.87 0.78 7.18
C GLU A 16 15.90 1.81 6.70
N THR A 17 17.19 1.45 6.71
CA THR A 17 18.29 2.29 6.21
C THR A 17 18.11 2.60 4.73
N PHE A 18 17.75 1.59 3.93
CA PHE A 18 17.50 1.78 2.49
C PHE A 18 16.30 2.69 2.22
N LEU A 19 15.21 2.54 2.96
CA LEU A 19 13.97 3.28 2.72
C LEU A 19 14.05 4.76 3.16
N LYS A 20 14.98 5.10 4.05
CA LYS A 20 15.08 6.45 4.64
C LYS A 20 15.50 7.50 3.61
N GLY A 21 14.66 8.56 3.45
CA GLY A 21 14.93 9.67 2.54
C GLY A 21 14.82 9.31 1.06
N ARG A 22 14.13 8.21 0.74
CA ARG A 22 13.93 7.74 -0.65
C ARG A 22 12.47 7.83 -1.09
N GLU A 23 11.69 8.73 -0.50
CA GLU A 23 10.25 8.85 -0.77
C GLU A 23 9.99 9.10 -2.26
N SER A 24 10.66 10.08 -2.87
CA SER A 24 10.52 10.39 -4.30
C SER A 24 10.90 9.19 -5.17
N PHE A 25 12.04 8.55 -4.89
CA PHE A 25 12.47 7.35 -5.63
C PHE A 25 11.43 6.24 -5.56
N LEU A 26 10.84 6.00 -4.38
CA LEU A 26 9.84 4.95 -4.20
C LEU A 26 8.52 5.27 -4.91
N ILE A 27 8.11 6.55 -4.95
CA ILE A 27 6.93 6.99 -5.70
C ILE A 27 7.15 6.77 -7.20
N ASP A 28 8.32 7.14 -7.73
CA ASP A 28 8.64 6.98 -9.15
C ASP A 28 8.81 5.49 -9.53
N LEU A 29 9.37 4.68 -8.62
CA LEU A 29 9.45 3.23 -8.80
C LEU A 29 8.06 2.60 -8.88
N VAL A 30 7.14 2.98 -7.99
CA VAL A 30 5.75 2.51 -7.98
C VAL A 30 5.02 2.96 -9.25
N GLU A 31 5.20 4.19 -9.72
CA GLU A 31 4.63 4.66 -10.99
C GLU A 31 5.11 3.80 -12.16
N ARG A 32 6.41 3.52 -12.25
CA ARG A 32 6.98 2.65 -13.29
C ARG A 32 6.33 1.27 -13.27
N VAL A 33 6.15 0.68 -12.08
CA VAL A 33 5.53 -0.65 -11.97
C VAL A 33 4.06 -0.63 -12.38
N TYR A 34 3.30 0.41 -12.05
CA TYR A 34 1.93 0.57 -12.54
C TYR A 34 1.86 0.67 -14.06
N ARG A 35 2.76 1.43 -14.69
CA ARG A 35 2.88 1.49 -16.15
C ARG A 35 3.23 0.12 -16.76
N ALA A 36 4.17 -0.62 -16.17
CA ALA A 36 4.52 -1.96 -16.60
C ALA A 36 3.35 -2.94 -16.47
N HIS A 37 2.59 -2.84 -15.38
CA HIS A 37 1.40 -3.66 -15.14
C HIS A 37 0.31 -3.37 -16.18
N HIS A 38 0.03 -2.11 -16.44
CA HIS A 38 -0.91 -1.68 -17.49
C HIS A 38 -0.52 -2.15 -18.89
N ALA A 39 0.78 -2.15 -19.18
CA ALA A 39 1.33 -2.64 -20.45
C ALA A 39 1.34 -4.19 -20.57
N GLY A 40 0.88 -4.93 -19.54
CA GLY A 40 0.89 -6.39 -19.53
C GLY A 40 2.25 -7.04 -19.26
N ASN A 41 3.22 -6.26 -18.79
CA ASN A 41 4.59 -6.72 -18.51
C ASN A 41 4.76 -7.27 -17.08
N THR A 42 3.68 -7.69 -16.44
CA THR A 42 3.71 -8.29 -15.11
C THR A 42 2.74 -9.44 -15.00
N VAL A 43 2.99 -10.32 -14.03
CA VAL A 43 2.03 -11.35 -13.62
C VAL A 43 1.77 -11.15 -12.12
N CYS A 44 0.52 -10.86 -11.78
CA CYS A 44 0.06 -10.64 -10.41
C CYS A 44 -1.18 -11.50 -10.15
N PRO A 45 -1.02 -12.79 -9.83
CA PRO A 45 -2.14 -13.68 -9.55
C PRO A 45 -2.94 -13.25 -8.31
N ASP A 46 -4.12 -13.82 -8.17
CA ASP A 46 -4.92 -13.64 -6.96
C ASP A 46 -4.14 -14.00 -5.69
N SER A 47 -4.34 -13.20 -4.66
CA SER A 47 -3.76 -13.48 -3.34
C SER A 47 -4.39 -14.72 -2.72
N TYR A 48 -3.57 -15.61 -2.18
CA TYR A 48 -4.05 -16.75 -1.44
C TYR A 48 -4.04 -16.46 0.07
N PHE A 49 -5.17 -16.76 0.73
CA PHE A 49 -5.37 -16.50 2.14
C PHE A 49 -5.34 -17.80 2.94
N LEU A 50 -4.31 -17.98 3.77
CA LEU A 50 -4.32 -18.96 4.84
C LEU A 50 -5.11 -18.36 6.01
N ARG A 51 -6.24 -18.97 6.34
CA ARG A 51 -7.13 -18.59 7.45
C ARG A 51 -7.10 -19.65 8.53
N PHE A 52 -7.27 -19.22 9.76
CA PHE A 52 -7.24 -20.10 10.93
C PHE A 52 -8.68 -20.31 11.42
N PRO A 53 -9.18 -21.57 11.54
CA PRO A 53 -10.56 -21.85 11.94
C PRO A 53 -10.94 -21.23 13.29
N ASP A 54 -10.02 -21.30 14.26
CA ASP A 54 -10.26 -20.87 15.64
C ASP A 54 -10.05 -19.36 15.84
N THR A 55 -9.34 -18.69 14.93
CA THR A 55 -9.07 -17.25 14.98
C THR A 55 -9.36 -16.60 13.62
N PRO A 56 -10.64 -16.42 13.27
CA PRO A 56 -11.07 -16.01 11.91
C PRO A 56 -10.59 -14.59 11.50
N ARG A 57 -10.13 -13.79 12.46
CA ARG A 57 -9.53 -12.47 12.20
C ARG A 57 -8.07 -12.57 11.76
N ASP A 58 -7.39 -13.67 12.10
CA ASP A 58 -6.00 -13.92 11.76
C ASP A 58 -5.89 -14.49 10.36
N ARG A 59 -4.83 -14.10 9.67
CA ARG A 59 -4.55 -14.61 8.33
C ARG A 59 -3.10 -14.43 7.95
N ILE A 60 -2.64 -15.30 7.06
CA ILE A 60 -1.40 -15.11 6.33
C ILE A 60 -1.74 -15.09 4.83
N ILE A 61 -1.13 -14.19 4.09
CA ILE A 61 -1.46 -13.93 2.68
C ILE A 61 -0.21 -14.17 1.84
N ALA A 62 -0.36 -15.02 0.82
CA ALA A 62 0.64 -15.25 -0.22
C ALA A 62 0.33 -14.35 -1.41
N LEU A 63 1.33 -13.56 -1.84
CA LEU A 63 1.25 -12.71 -3.02
C LEU A 63 2.41 -13.03 -3.97
N PRO A 64 2.32 -14.13 -4.75
CA PRO A 64 3.31 -14.41 -5.78
C PRO A 64 3.20 -13.37 -6.90
N SER A 65 4.33 -13.00 -7.49
CA SER A 65 4.34 -11.96 -8.52
C SER A 65 5.58 -12.08 -9.42
N TYR A 66 5.45 -11.52 -10.64
CA TYR A 66 6.52 -11.41 -11.61
C TYR A 66 6.46 -10.05 -12.31
N ILE A 67 7.63 -9.47 -12.54
CA ILE A 67 7.81 -8.22 -13.30
C ILE A 67 8.78 -8.52 -14.44
N ASN A 68 8.42 -8.11 -15.64
CA ASN A 68 9.25 -8.20 -16.84
C ASN A 68 9.34 -6.81 -17.50
N ASP A 69 10.03 -5.91 -16.85
CA ASP A 69 10.38 -4.61 -17.41
C ASP A 69 11.90 -4.43 -17.36
N GLN A 70 12.41 -3.22 -17.13
CA GLN A 70 13.85 -2.95 -16.92
C GLN A 70 14.44 -3.79 -15.77
N THR A 71 13.62 -4.25 -14.85
CA THR A 71 13.97 -5.13 -13.73
C THR A 71 13.18 -6.43 -13.88
N CYS A 72 13.84 -7.52 -14.30
CA CYS A 72 13.21 -8.82 -14.37
C CYS A 72 13.32 -9.50 -13.00
N VAL A 73 12.20 -9.69 -12.29
CA VAL A 73 12.15 -10.26 -10.96
C VAL A 73 10.91 -11.11 -10.75
N SER A 74 11.07 -12.27 -10.13
CA SER A 74 9.98 -13.09 -9.62
C SER A 74 10.14 -13.33 -8.13
N GLY A 75 9.05 -13.68 -7.45
CA GLY A 75 9.10 -13.94 -6.03
C GLY A 75 7.73 -13.97 -5.37
N ILE A 76 7.75 -13.98 -4.06
CA ILE A 76 6.53 -13.98 -3.25
C ILE A 76 6.70 -13.09 -2.02
N LYS A 77 5.68 -12.29 -1.72
CA LYS A 77 5.50 -11.73 -0.39
C LYS A 77 4.61 -12.67 0.43
N TRP A 78 5.06 -13.01 1.62
CA TRP A 78 4.33 -13.77 2.63
C TRP A 78 4.07 -12.85 3.83
N ILE A 79 2.83 -12.36 4.00
CA ILE A 79 2.47 -11.36 5.01
C ILE A 79 1.40 -11.87 5.94
N SER A 80 1.65 -11.79 7.24
CA SER A 80 0.70 -12.10 8.31
C SER A 80 -0.06 -10.86 8.75
N SER A 81 -1.30 -11.06 9.23
CA SER A 81 -2.10 -10.05 9.90
C SER A 81 -2.81 -10.70 11.08
N PHE A 82 -2.32 -10.39 12.27
CA PHE A 82 -2.81 -10.87 13.56
C PHE A 82 -3.20 -9.64 14.40
N PRO A 83 -4.49 -9.23 14.37
CA PRO A 83 -4.93 -8.00 15.00
C PRO A 83 -4.65 -7.91 16.50
N GLU A 84 -4.73 -9.03 17.22
CA GLU A 84 -4.55 -9.09 18.68
C GLU A 84 -3.08 -8.96 19.12
N ASN A 85 -2.13 -9.04 18.20
CA ASN A 85 -0.70 -8.82 18.51
C ASN A 85 -0.44 -7.48 19.20
N VAL A 86 -1.23 -6.45 18.90
CA VAL A 86 -1.08 -5.12 19.50
C VAL A 86 -1.32 -5.12 21.01
N ASP A 87 -2.18 -6.00 21.50
CA ASP A 87 -2.49 -6.16 22.92
C ASP A 87 -1.33 -6.81 23.68
N HIS A 88 -0.42 -7.47 22.95
CA HIS A 88 0.80 -8.10 23.44
C HIS A 88 2.08 -7.27 23.14
N GLY A 89 1.93 -6.04 22.69
CA GLY A 89 3.07 -5.16 22.35
C GLY A 89 3.79 -5.54 21.06
N LEU A 90 3.20 -6.42 20.23
CA LEU A 90 3.72 -6.84 18.94
C LEU A 90 3.08 -6.06 17.80
N GLN A 91 3.73 -6.02 16.65
CA GLN A 91 3.13 -5.45 15.45
C GLN A 91 2.00 -6.35 14.93
N ARG A 92 0.89 -5.75 14.51
CA ARG A 92 -0.23 -6.46 13.90
C ARG A 92 0.17 -7.27 12.67
N ALA A 93 1.10 -6.76 11.86
CA ALA A 93 1.53 -7.37 10.63
C ALA A 93 3.03 -7.62 10.63
N SER A 94 3.44 -8.78 10.14
CA SER A 94 4.83 -9.09 9.81
C SER A 94 4.88 -9.69 8.40
N ALA A 95 5.97 -9.46 7.68
CA ALA A 95 6.09 -9.95 6.31
C ALA A 95 7.52 -10.32 5.97
N VAL A 96 7.64 -11.26 5.05
CA VAL A 96 8.89 -11.59 4.38
C VAL A 96 8.67 -11.62 2.87
N ILE A 97 9.75 -11.36 2.11
CA ILE A 97 9.79 -11.55 0.67
C ILE A 97 10.88 -12.57 0.35
N VAL A 98 10.56 -13.51 -0.53
CA VAL A 98 11.53 -14.37 -1.20
C VAL A 98 11.64 -13.92 -2.64
N LEU A 99 12.85 -13.61 -3.11
CA LEU A 99 13.13 -13.34 -4.52
C LEU A 99 13.72 -14.58 -5.20
N ASN A 100 13.23 -14.85 -6.40
CA ASN A 100 13.62 -16.01 -7.21
C ASN A 100 14.26 -15.55 -8.52
N ASN A 101 15.29 -16.26 -8.93
CA ASN A 101 15.90 -16.10 -10.25
C ASN A 101 14.93 -16.59 -11.33
N THR A 102 14.68 -15.77 -12.33
CA THR A 102 13.70 -16.05 -13.39
C THR A 102 14.17 -17.09 -14.40
N ASP A 103 15.49 -17.34 -14.51
CA ASP A 103 16.05 -18.29 -15.46
C ASP A 103 15.99 -19.74 -14.97
N ASN A 104 16.08 -19.94 -13.64
CA ASN A 104 16.21 -21.28 -13.06
C ASN A 104 15.33 -21.55 -11.85
N GLY A 105 14.59 -20.53 -11.35
CA GLY A 105 13.64 -20.65 -10.25
C GLY A 105 14.24 -20.66 -8.84
N TYR A 106 15.58 -20.72 -8.68
CA TYR A 106 16.19 -20.74 -7.36
C TYR A 106 15.97 -19.44 -6.59
N ALA A 107 15.62 -19.57 -5.31
CA ALA A 107 15.58 -18.42 -4.42
C ALA A 107 17.01 -17.90 -4.14
N TYR A 108 17.17 -16.56 -4.13
CA TYR A 108 18.46 -15.92 -3.88
C TYR A 108 18.44 -14.87 -2.77
N ALA A 109 17.26 -14.44 -2.35
CA ALA A 109 17.13 -13.48 -1.26
C ALA A 109 15.92 -13.78 -0.37
N PHE A 110 16.10 -13.54 0.94
CA PHE A 110 15.08 -13.58 1.96
C PHE A 110 15.11 -12.25 2.72
N ILE A 111 14.02 -11.48 2.68
CA ILE A 111 14.01 -10.07 3.06
C ILE A 111 12.88 -9.79 4.06
N GLU A 112 13.16 -9.07 5.15
CA GLU A 112 12.11 -8.50 5.99
C GLU A 112 11.26 -7.51 5.17
N ALA A 113 9.95 -7.69 5.15
CA ALA A 113 9.10 -7.00 4.21
C ALA A 113 7.94 -6.20 4.81
N SER A 114 7.76 -6.16 6.12
CA SER A 114 6.70 -5.34 6.72
C SER A 114 6.92 -3.85 6.45
N ARG A 115 8.18 -3.40 6.49
CA ARG A 115 8.59 -2.03 6.19
C ARG A 115 8.48 -1.70 4.69
N ILE A 116 8.81 -2.65 3.83
CA ILE A 116 8.63 -2.54 2.38
C ILE A 116 7.14 -2.40 2.07
N SER A 117 6.29 -3.25 2.65
CA SER A 117 4.85 -3.21 2.43
C SER A 117 4.23 -1.88 2.87
N ALA A 118 4.67 -1.32 4.00
CA ALA A 118 4.23 0.00 4.44
C ALA A 118 4.72 1.12 3.48
N ALA A 119 5.98 1.08 3.04
CA ALA A 119 6.57 2.10 2.18
C ALA A 119 5.94 2.11 0.77
N ARG A 120 5.76 0.93 0.13
CA ARG A 120 5.13 0.87 -1.19
C ARG A 120 3.63 1.26 -1.14
N THR A 121 2.93 0.98 -0.02
CA THR A 121 1.55 1.42 0.18
C THR A 121 1.48 2.94 0.29
N ALA A 122 2.38 3.54 1.06
CA ALA A 122 2.50 4.99 1.18
C ALA A 122 2.89 5.64 -0.16
N ALA A 123 3.81 5.04 -0.91
CA ALA A 123 4.22 5.51 -2.23
C ALA A 123 3.05 5.46 -3.24
N SER A 124 2.27 4.38 -3.25
CA SER A 124 1.08 4.25 -4.09
C SER A 124 0.02 5.31 -3.76
N ALA A 125 -0.24 5.53 -2.47
CA ALA A 125 -1.18 6.56 -2.02
C ALA A 125 -0.70 7.98 -2.39
N ALA A 126 0.60 8.28 -2.19
CA ALA A 126 1.18 9.57 -2.57
C ALA A 126 1.16 9.78 -4.10
N LEU A 127 1.43 8.73 -4.87
CA LEU A 127 1.29 8.76 -6.32
C LEU A 127 -0.15 9.07 -6.74
N ALA A 128 -1.15 8.45 -6.10
CA ALA A 128 -2.55 8.75 -6.36
C ALA A 128 -2.90 10.21 -6.07
N VAL A 129 -2.37 10.81 -4.99
CA VAL A 129 -2.52 12.25 -4.73
C VAL A 129 -1.92 13.07 -5.86
N ARG A 130 -0.70 12.75 -6.28
CA ARG A 130 0.01 13.47 -7.37
C ARG A 130 -0.76 13.43 -8.70
N VAL A 131 -1.39 12.30 -9.01
CA VAL A 131 -2.06 12.04 -10.31
C VAL A 131 -3.51 12.49 -10.32
N LEU A 132 -4.27 12.25 -9.23
CA LEU A 132 -5.72 12.41 -9.20
C LEU A 132 -6.18 13.74 -8.57
N HIS A 133 -5.30 14.45 -7.84
CA HIS A 133 -5.70 15.62 -7.08
C HIS A 133 -4.73 16.81 -7.24
N GLY A 134 -3.42 16.57 -7.12
CA GLY A 134 -2.42 17.62 -7.02
C GLY A 134 -2.17 18.07 -5.58
N ALA A 135 -1.79 19.33 -5.38
CA ALA A 135 -1.44 19.86 -4.06
C ALA A 135 -2.69 20.08 -3.19
N PRO A 136 -2.85 19.35 -2.08
CA PRO A 136 -4.00 19.53 -1.21
C PRO A 136 -3.90 20.83 -0.39
N THR A 137 -5.02 21.42 -0.03
CA THR A 137 -5.13 22.61 0.84
C THR A 137 -5.32 22.23 2.31
N SER A 138 -5.81 21.01 2.58
CA SER A 138 -5.95 20.43 3.92
C SER A 138 -5.93 18.90 3.84
N ILE A 139 -5.42 18.25 4.87
CA ILE A 139 -5.33 16.78 4.93
C ILE A 139 -6.06 16.29 6.18
N GLY A 140 -7.08 15.46 5.99
CA GLY A 140 -7.75 14.71 7.05
C GLY A 140 -7.18 13.29 7.14
N VAL A 141 -6.81 12.87 8.32
CA VAL A 141 -6.29 11.51 8.57
C VAL A 141 -7.18 10.81 9.58
N VAL A 142 -7.78 9.70 9.18
CA VAL A 142 -8.57 8.84 10.06
C VAL A 142 -7.83 7.54 10.27
N GLY A 143 -7.45 7.30 11.53
CA GLY A 143 -6.51 6.26 11.92
C GLY A 143 -5.09 6.82 12.12
N SER A 144 -4.41 6.32 13.15
CA SER A 144 -3.09 6.79 13.57
C SER A 144 -2.03 5.69 13.60
N GLY A 145 -2.33 4.58 12.94
CA GLY A 145 -1.43 3.43 12.82
C GLY A 145 -0.20 3.68 11.93
N PRO A 146 0.72 2.71 11.85
CA PRO A 146 1.97 2.84 11.07
C PRO A 146 1.74 3.18 9.59
N ILE A 147 0.68 2.65 8.97
CA ILE A 147 0.34 2.92 7.56
C ILE A 147 -0.10 4.38 7.40
N ALA A 148 -0.98 4.90 8.28
CA ALA A 148 -1.42 6.29 8.25
C ALA A 148 -0.22 7.25 8.36
N GLN A 149 0.66 7.02 9.34
CA GLN A 149 1.86 7.84 9.57
C GLN A 149 2.81 7.81 8.37
N LYS A 150 3.07 6.62 7.81
CA LYS A 150 3.96 6.47 6.64
C LYS A 150 3.35 7.15 5.42
N THR A 151 2.05 6.98 5.19
CA THR A 151 1.34 7.60 4.06
C THR A 151 1.34 9.12 4.17
N LEU A 152 1.03 9.67 5.36
CA LEU A 152 1.10 11.10 5.60
C LEU A 152 2.52 11.66 5.34
N HIS A 153 3.55 10.94 5.79
CA HIS A 153 4.95 11.33 5.54
C HIS A 153 5.27 11.40 4.03
N PHE A 154 4.85 10.40 3.25
CA PHE A 154 5.05 10.38 1.80
C PHE A 154 4.27 11.49 1.09
N ILE A 155 3.02 11.75 1.48
CA ILE A 155 2.23 12.84 0.92
C ILE A 155 2.90 14.19 1.21
N LYS A 156 3.36 14.41 2.45
CA LYS A 156 4.09 15.64 2.81
C LYS A 156 5.41 15.80 2.04
N SER A 157 6.06 14.73 1.63
CA SER A 157 7.30 14.81 0.83
C SER A 157 7.07 15.27 -0.61
N LEU A 158 5.85 15.25 -1.11
CA LEU A 158 5.51 15.74 -2.46
C LEU A 158 5.53 17.26 -2.57
N TYR A 159 5.30 17.97 -1.45
CA TYR A 159 5.07 19.41 -1.45
C TYR A 159 5.94 20.11 -0.42
N THR A 160 6.45 21.29 -0.80
CA THR A 160 7.28 22.12 0.10
C THR A 160 6.47 23.00 1.03
N THR A 161 5.20 23.25 0.68
CA THR A 161 4.29 24.11 1.47
C THR A 161 3.67 23.28 2.60
N ALA A 162 3.74 23.81 3.82
CA ALA A 162 3.05 23.22 4.96
C ALA A 162 1.52 23.28 4.75
N VAL A 163 0.88 22.14 4.96
CA VAL A 163 -0.56 21.97 4.79
C VAL A 163 -1.17 21.58 6.14
N PRO A 164 -2.28 22.20 6.57
CA PRO A 164 -2.99 21.81 7.79
C PRO A 164 -3.37 20.31 7.77
N VAL A 165 -3.05 19.59 8.84
CA VAL A 165 -3.37 18.18 9.00
C VAL A 165 -4.31 17.98 10.19
N LYS A 166 -5.48 17.44 9.95
CA LYS A 166 -6.52 17.14 10.93
C LYS A 166 -6.57 15.63 11.17
N ILE A 167 -6.31 15.19 12.39
CA ILE A 167 -6.17 13.77 12.72
C ILE A 167 -7.26 13.33 13.66
N HIS A 168 -7.93 12.23 13.30
CA HIS A 168 -8.91 11.55 14.13
C HIS A 168 -8.51 10.08 14.35
N ASP A 169 -8.56 9.64 15.59
CA ASP A 169 -8.46 8.22 15.97
C ASP A 169 -9.19 8.02 17.30
N LEU A 170 -9.65 6.81 17.55
CA LEU A 170 -10.26 6.42 18.83
C LEU A 170 -9.23 6.34 19.97
N ASN A 171 -7.94 6.20 19.65
CA ASN A 171 -6.85 6.15 20.62
C ASN A 171 -6.13 7.50 20.70
N GLY A 172 -6.51 8.30 21.69
CA GLY A 172 -5.96 9.65 21.90
C GLY A 172 -4.44 9.68 22.15
N GLU A 173 -3.85 8.64 22.77
CA GLU A 173 -2.39 8.58 22.98
C GLU A 173 -1.63 8.42 21.67
N LEU A 174 -2.15 7.60 20.75
CA LEU A 174 -1.54 7.43 19.42
C LEU A 174 -1.62 8.74 18.63
N VAL A 175 -2.75 9.43 18.68
CA VAL A 175 -2.91 10.73 18.02
C VAL A 175 -1.91 11.75 18.55
N ALA A 176 -1.77 11.86 19.87
CA ALA A 176 -0.80 12.78 20.49
C ALA A 176 0.63 12.54 20.01
N ARG A 177 1.04 11.28 19.87
CA ARG A 177 2.36 10.90 19.33
C ARG A 177 2.55 11.35 17.88
N ILE A 178 1.50 11.23 17.04
CA ILE A 178 1.57 11.68 15.64
C ILE A 178 1.69 13.19 15.56
N VAL A 179 0.88 13.94 16.29
CA VAL A 179 0.95 15.40 16.34
C VAL A 179 2.35 15.85 16.73
N THR A 180 2.93 15.26 17.78
CA THR A 180 4.30 15.56 18.20
C THR A 180 5.33 15.25 17.11
N ARG A 181 5.14 14.17 16.34
CA ARG A 181 6.10 13.71 15.33
C ARG A 181 6.03 14.50 14.03
N HIS A 182 4.84 14.91 13.61
CA HIS A 182 4.61 15.51 12.29
C HIS A 182 4.59 17.04 12.31
N GLY A 183 4.59 17.67 13.49
CA GLY A 183 4.77 19.11 13.62
C GLY A 183 3.51 19.90 13.97
N PRO A 184 3.64 21.23 14.12
CA PRO A 184 2.59 22.11 14.65
C PRO A 184 1.39 22.28 13.70
N GLU A 185 1.51 21.91 12.44
CA GLU A 185 0.40 21.90 11.49
C GLU A 185 -0.61 20.78 11.73
N CYS A 186 -0.30 19.83 12.62
CA CYS A 186 -1.16 18.71 12.96
C CYS A 186 -2.05 19.07 14.17
N SER A 187 -3.34 18.78 14.07
CA SER A 187 -4.32 18.98 15.13
C SER A 187 -5.20 17.74 15.33
N VAL A 188 -5.62 17.50 16.56
CA VAL A 188 -6.59 16.46 16.92
C VAL A 188 -7.99 17.03 16.71
N VAL A 189 -8.84 16.33 15.98
CA VAL A 189 -10.17 16.80 15.61
C VAL A 189 -11.22 15.69 15.70
N SER A 190 -12.48 16.06 15.53
CA SER A 190 -13.59 15.11 15.36
C SER A 190 -13.46 14.34 14.03
N LEU A 191 -14.17 13.21 13.91
CA LEU A 191 -14.24 12.46 12.66
C LEU A 191 -14.78 13.34 11.51
N GLU A 192 -15.84 14.09 11.78
CA GLU A 192 -16.48 14.97 10.79
C GLU A 192 -15.52 16.05 10.25
N GLU A 193 -14.74 16.68 11.13
CA GLU A 193 -13.74 17.68 10.73
C GLU A 193 -12.60 17.08 9.91
N ALA A 194 -12.19 15.84 10.19
CA ALA A 194 -11.20 15.14 9.39
C ALA A 194 -11.74 14.76 8.00
N LEU A 195 -13.00 14.28 7.93
CA LEU A 195 -13.65 13.93 6.67
C LEU A 195 -13.98 15.15 5.79
N GLY A 196 -14.05 16.36 6.37
CA GLY A 196 -14.27 17.62 5.65
C GLY A 196 -13.02 18.20 5.00
N CYS A 197 -11.85 17.56 5.07
CA CYS A 197 -10.63 18.04 4.45
C CYS A 197 -10.61 17.75 2.93
N ASP A 198 -9.81 18.51 2.20
CA ASP A 198 -9.63 18.43 0.78
C ASP A 198 -9.06 17.05 0.33
N LEU A 199 -8.09 16.54 1.07
CA LEU A 199 -7.58 15.18 0.97
C LEU A 199 -7.91 14.39 2.24
N VAL A 200 -8.57 13.25 2.10
CA VAL A 200 -8.95 12.38 3.23
C VAL A 200 -8.20 11.05 3.14
N LEU A 201 -7.45 10.69 4.18
CA LEU A 201 -6.77 9.41 4.33
C LEU A 201 -7.51 8.53 5.33
N LEU A 202 -8.11 7.44 4.87
CA LEU A 202 -8.72 6.40 5.69
C LEU A 202 -7.75 5.23 5.82
N ALA A 203 -7.16 5.06 6.99
CA ALA A 203 -6.14 4.02 7.24
C ALA A 203 -6.33 3.39 8.64
N THR A 204 -7.51 2.81 8.85
CA THR A 204 -7.91 2.18 10.11
C THR A 204 -7.79 0.66 10.07
N SER A 205 -8.17 0.00 11.14
CA SER A 205 -8.31 -1.45 11.22
C SER A 205 -9.77 -1.91 11.25
N ALA A 206 -10.71 -1.04 10.88
CA ALA A 206 -12.13 -1.36 10.86
C ALA A 206 -12.44 -2.55 9.94
N GLY A 207 -13.25 -3.47 10.43
CA GLY A 207 -13.73 -4.61 9.67
C GLY A 207 -15.07 -4.38 8.98
N THR A 208 -15.77 -3.32 9.39
CA THR A 208 -17.10 -2.91 8.90
C THR A 208 -17.15 -1.39 8.73
N PRO A 209 -17.98 -0.88 7.82
CA PRO A 209 -18.16 0.55 7.63
C PRO A 209 -18.62 1.26 8.90
N TYR A 210 -17.99 2.41 9.19
CA TYR A 210 -18.34 3.25 10.35
C TYR A 210 -18.50 4.73 9.98
N VAL A 211 -18.02 5.16 8.81
CA VAL A 211 -18.23 6.53 8.33
C VAL A 211 -19.74 6.73 8.12
N PRO A 212 -20.35 7.77 8.74
CA PRO A 212 -21.79 7.95 8.65
C PRO A 212 -22.29 8.09 7.21
N MET A 213 -23.40 7.45 6.88
CA MET A 213 -24.00 7.54 5.55
C MET A 213 -24.50 8.95 5.20
N SER A 214 -24.63 9.84 6.18
CA SER A 214 -24.94 11.26 5.99
C SER A 214 -23.78 12.08 5.43
N VAL A 215 -22.55 11.59 5.56
CA VAL A 215 -21.36 12.24 5.00
C VAL A 215 -21.48 12.31 3.48
N ARG A 216 -21.26 13.51 2.95
CA ARG A 216 -21.18 13.76 1.50
C ARG A 216 -19.82 14.37 1.20
N PHE A 217 -19.00 13.64 0.49
CA PHE A 217 -17.73 14.16 -0.02
C PHE A 217 -18.03 15.18 -1.13
N GLN A 218 -17.23 16.24 -1.16
CA GLN A 218 -17.41 17.31 -2.14
C GLN A 218 -16.77 16.96 -3.49
N PRO A 219 -17.19 17.54 -4.62
CA PRO A 219 -16.55 17.34 -5.91
C PRO A 219 -15.06 17.54 -5.80
N ASN A 220 -14.21 17.92 -5.73
CA ASN A 220 -12.75 18.11 -5.64
C ASN A 220 -12.07 17.34 -4.50
N GLN A 221 -12.81 16.67 -3.60
CA GLN A 221 -12.16 15.85 -2.57
C GLN A 221 -11.58 14.57 -3.15
N LEU A 222 -10.36 14.22 -2.70
CA LEU A 222 -9.79 12.90 -2.88
C LEU A 222 -9.84 12.12 -1.56
N VAL A 223 -10.45 10.95 -1.59
CA VAL A 223 -10.48 10.00 -0.48
C VAL A 223 -9.57 8.83 -0.79
N LEU A 224 -8.49 8.70 -0.03
CA LEU A 224 -7.60 7.54 -0.04
C LEU A 224 -8.17 6.46 0.88
N ASN A 225 -8.93 5.53 0.32
CA ASN A 225 -9.58 4.44 1.03
C ASN A 225 -8.63 3.25 1.22
N ILE A 226 -7.54 3.45 2.01
CA ILE A 226 -6.45 2.48 2.17
C ILE A 226 -6.88 1.25 2.99
N SER A 227 -7.75 1.44 3.96
CA SER A 227 -8.33 0.35 4.78
C SER A 227 -9.42 -0.45 4.07
N LEU A 228 -10.00 0.09 3.01
CA LEU A 228 -10.96 -0.55 2.09
C LEU A 228 -12.33 -0.89 2.68
N ARG A 229 -12.60 -0.61 3.96
CA ARG A 229 -13.83 -1.03 4.66
C ARG A 229 -14.47 0.03 5.54
N ASP A 230 -13.94 1.26 5.52
CA ASP A 230 -14.42 2.34 6.38
C ASP A 230 -15.72 2.97 5.86
N LEU A 231 -15.91 2.95 4.54
CA LEU A 231 -17.04 3.58 3.85
C LEU A 231 -18.17 2.58 3.58
N HIS A 232 -19.40 3.04 3.71
CA HIS A 232 -20.55 2.29 3.17
C HIS A 232 -20.51 2.23 1.65
N PRO A 233 -20.95 1.11 1.03
CA PRO A 233 -20.96 0.98 -0.43
C PRO A 233 -21.70 2.12 -1.13
N GLU A 234 -22.83 2.56 -0.56
CA GLU A 234 -23.64 3.66 -1.12
C GLU A 234 -22.88 4.99 -1.18
N THR A 235 -21.91 5.22 -0.29
CA THR A 235 -21.14 6.47 -0.24
C THR A 235 -20.26 6.65 -1.48
N ILE A 236 -19.83 5.55 -2.10
CA ILE A 236 -18.96 5.59 -3.28
C ILE A 236 -19.72 5.40 -4.60
N ARG A 237 -21.05 5.24 -4.57
CA ARG A 237 -21.87 4.90 -5.75
C ARG A 237 -21.72 5.90 -6.90
N THR A 238 -21.64 7.18 -6.59
CA THR A 238 -21.56 8.27 -7.57
C THR A 238 -20.17 8.93 -7.62
N ALA A 239 -19.20 8.39 -6.91
CA ALA A 239 -17.83 8.92 -6.93
C ALA A 239 -17.06 8.47 -8.17
N ASN A 240 -16.01 9.19 -8.51
CA ASN A 240 -14.96 8.67 -9.37
C ASN A 240 -14.20 7.56 -8.61
N ASN A 241 -14.53 6.30 -8.89
CA ASN A 241 -13.88 5.16 -8.22
C ASN A 241 -12.67 4.69 -9.01
N VAL A 242 -11.50 4.91 -8.44
CA VAL A 242 -10.19 4.57 -9.01
C VAL A 242 -9.54 3.46 -8.18
N PHE A 243 -8.96 2.47 -8.84
CA PHE A 243 -8.35 1.29 -8.23
C PHE A 243 -6.88 1.17 -8.63
N ASP A 244 -6.13 0.38 -7.89
CA ASP A 244 -4.81 -0.10 -8.34
C ASP A 244 -4.96 -1.23 -9.36
N ASP A 245 -5.91 -2.15 -9.10
CA ASP A 245 -6.35 -3.21 -10.01
C ASP A 245 -7.81 -3.56 -9.68
N VAL A 246 -8.65 -3.63 -10.70
CA VAL A 246 -10.10 -3.85 -10.52
C VAL A 246 -10.38 -5.25 -9.95
N GLU A 247 -9.77 -6.29 -10.52
CA GLU A 247 -10.06 -7.67 -10.14
C GLU A 247 -9.56 -7.99 -8.71
N HIS A 248 -8.46 -7.37 -8.29
CA HIS A 248 -7.96 -7.50 -6.93
C HIS A 248 -8.83 -6.73 -5.93
N CYS A 249 -9.29 -5.53 -6.29
CA CYS A 249 -10.06 -4.69 -5.39
C CYS A 249 -11.49 -5.20 -5.15
N LEU A 250 -12.10 -5.81 -6.18
CA LEU A 250 -13.46 -6.39 -6.08
C LEU A 250 -13.46 -7.78 -5.42
N LYS A 251 -12.74 -7.92 -4.29
CA LYS A 251 -12.62 -9.13 -3.49
C LYS A 251 -12.64 -8.83 -2.00
N ALA A 252 -12.69 -9.86 -1.19
CA ALA A 252 -12.51 -9.82 0.27
C ALA A 252 -13.42 -8.82 1.00
N ASN A 253 -14.64 -8.60 0.50
CA ASN A 253 -15.64 -7.68 1.06
C ASN A 253 -15.10 -6.27 1.30
N THR A 254 -14.34 -5.76 0.35
CA THR A 254 -13.99 -4.34 0.30
C THR A 254 -15.24 -3.50 0.02
N THR A 255 -15.21 -2.21 0.31
CA THR A 255 -16.33 -1.31 -0.02
C THR A 255 -16.73 -1.39 -1.50
N PRO A 256 -15.79 -1.37 -2.49
CA PRO A 256 -16.15 -1.56 -3.91
C PRO A 256 -16.75 -2.94 -4.21
N HIS A 257 -16.23 -4.01 -3.61
CA HIS A 257 -16.79 -5.35 -3.80
C HIS A 257 -18.23 -5.46 -3.28
N LEU A 258 -18.51 -4.87 -2.12
CA LEU A 258 -19.88 -4.81 -1.59
C LEU A 258 -20.79 -3.98 -2.49
N LEU A 259 -20.30 -2.91 -3.11
CA LEU A 259 -21.07 -2.12 -4.06
C LEU A 259 -21.37 -2.90 -5.35
N GLU A 260 -20.42 -3.67 -5.88
CA GLU A 260 -20.65 -4.59 -7.00
C GLU A 260 -21.76 -5.58 -6.69
N GLN A 261 -21.70 -6.21 -5.49
CA GLN A 261 -22.72 -7.18 -5.06
C GLN A 261 -24.11 -6.54 -4.92
N LEU A 262 -24.19 -5.31 -4.41
CA LEU A 262 -25.46 -4.57 -4.29
C LEU A 262 -26.04 -4.17 -5.64
N ASN A 263 -25.20 -3.73 -6.57
CA ASN A 263 -25.64 -3.23 -7.86
C ASN A 263 -25.84 -4.35 -8.90
N GLY A 264 -25.18 -5.48 -8.75
CA GLY A 264 -25.12 -6.55 -9.73
C GLY A 264 -24.37 -6.15 -11.03
N ASN A 265 -23.60 -5.05 -10.99
CA ASN A 265 -22.82 -4.55 -12.13
C ASN A 265 -21.61 -3.71 -11.65
N ARG A 266 -20.75 -3.33 -12.61
CA ARG A 266 -19.50 -2.59 -12.39
C ARG A 266 -19.53 -1.16 -12.96
N ASN A 267 -20.69 -0.59 -13.22
CA ASN A 267 -20.83 0.74 -13.85
C ASN A 267 -20.28 1.89 -12.98
N PHE A 268 -20.04 1.65 -11.71
CA PHE A 268 -19.43 2.61 -10.79
C PHE A 268 -17.90 2.73 -10.91
N ILE A 269 -17.25 1.89 -11.72
CA ILE A 269 -15.81 1.91 -11.93
C ILE A 269 -15.44 3.01 -12.89
N THR A 270 -14.60 3.96 -12.48
CA THR A 270 -14.06 4.99 -13.35
C THR A 270 -12.81 4.50 -14.08
N GLY A 271 -11.91 3.81 -13.38
CA GLY A 271 -10.71 3.24 -13.98
C GLY A 271 -9.66 2.81 -12.97
N THR A 272 -8.48 2.49 -13.47
CA THR A 272 -7.29 2.18 -12.66
C THR A 272 -6.35 3.37 -12.59
N LEU A 273 -5.56 3.47 -11.52
CA LEU A 273 -4.55 4.53 -11.38
C LEU A 273 -3.58 4.55 -12.58
N ALA A 274 -3.27 3.39 -13.13
CA ALA A 274 -2.42 3.27 -14.32
C ALA A 274 -3.00 3.94 -15.56
N GLU A 275 -4.32 3.83 -15.81
CA GLU A 275 -4.99 4.51 -16.92
C GLU A 275 -4.91 6.05 -16.77
N PHE A 276 -5.00 6.57 -15.54
CA PHE A 276 -4.80 8.01 -15.28
C PHE A 276 -3.33 8.44 -15.45
N ILE A 277 -2.38 7.63 -14.99
CA ILE A 277 -0.95 7.85 -15.20
C ILE A 277 -0.62 7.90 -16.70
N CYS A 278 -1.27 7.08 -17.51
CA CYS A 278 -1.10 7.04 -18.98
C CYS A 278 -1.97 8.07 -19.72
N SER A 279 -2.75 8.88 -19.00
CA SER A 279 -3.66 9.89 -19.58
C SER A 279 -4.78 9.32 -20.47
N GLU A 280 -5.18 8.07 -20.23
CA GLU A 280 -6.24 7.39 -20.95
C GLU A 280 -7.63 7.66 -20.36
N LYS A 281 -7.69 8.15 -19.12
CA LYS A 281 -8.92 8.47 -18.38
C LYS A 281 -8.87 9.89 -17.82
N GLN A 282 -10.05 10.42 -17.58
CA GLN A 282 -10.25 11.70 -16.90
C GLN A 282 -11.29 11.55 -15.79
N LEU A 283 -11.15 12.32 -14.72
CA LEU A 283 -12.12 12.39 -13.64
C LEU A 283 -13.31 13.25 -14.08
N ASP A 284 -14.49 12.90 -13.60
CA ASP A 284 -15.65 13.80 -13.65
C ASP A 284 -15.48 14.87 -12.56
N PRO A 285 -15.36 16.17 -12.91
CA PRO A 285 -15.11 17.24 -11.94
C PRO A 285 -16.29 17.48 -10.99
N ASP A 286 -17.48 17.00 -11.33
CA ASP A 286 -18.70 17.18 -10.51
C ASP A 286 -18.82 16.12 -9.40
N HIS A 287 -17.87 15.18 -9.31
CA HIS A 287 -17.89 14.08 -8.35
C HIS A 287 -16.61 14.03 -7.51
N PRO A 288 -16.70 13.61 -6.21
CA PRO A 288 -15.50 13.28 -5.42
C PRO A 288 -14.77 12.09 -6.02
N THR A 289 -13.47 11.99 -5.73
CA THR A 289 -12.65 10.86 -6.16
C THR A 289 -12.35 9.96 -4.97
N VAL A 290 -12.53 8.65 -5.15
CA VAL A 290 -12.18 7.62 -4.15
C VAL A 290 -11.16 6.68 -4.76
N PHE A 291 -9.95 6.69 -4.22
CA PHE A 291 -8.91 5.74 -4.59
C PHE A 291 -8.89 4.57 -3.59
N SER A 292 -9.17 3.37 -4.07
CA SER A 292 -9.26 2.14 -3.27
C SER A 292 -8.21 1.12 -3.74
N PRO A 293 -6.95 1.20 -3.26
CA PRO A 293 -5.92 0.23 -3.63
C PRO A 293 -6.02 -1.03 -2.77
N PHE A 294 -6.07 -2.20 -3.39
CA PHE A 294 -5.95 -3.48 -2.69
C PHE A 294 -4.51 -3.80 -2.30
N GLY A 295 -3.58 -3.41 -3.16
CA GLY A 295 -2.15 -3.62 -3.00
C GLY A 295 -1.65 -4.83 -3.78
N LEU A 296 -0.82 -4.56 -4.79
CA LEU A 296 -0.26 -5.57 -5.68
C LEU A 296 1.10 -6.05 -5.20
N GLY A 297 1.35 -7.37 -5.25
CA GLY A 297 2.62 -7.97 -4.87
C GLY A 297 3.81 -7.50 -5.72
N ILE A 298 3.56 -7.11 -6.96
CA ILE A 298 4.58 -6.53 -7.85
C ILE A 298 5.22 -5.27 -7.28
N LEU A 299 4.47 -4.43 -6.57
CA LEU A 299 4.99 -3.22 -5.93
C LEU A 299 5.99 -3.57 -4.82
N ASP A 300 5.68 -4.61 -4.04
CA ASP A 300 6.57 -5.11 -2.99
C ASP A 300 7.85 -5.70 -3.58
N LEU A 301 7.74 -6.49 -4.66
CA LEU A 301 8.89 -7.10 -5.33
C LEU A 301 9.83 -6.06 -5.96
N ALA A 302 9.29 -5.01 -6.58
CA ALA A 302 10.12 -3.96 -7.17
C ALA A 302 10.98 -3.24 -6.11
N VAL A 303 10.40 -2.92 -4.96
CA VAL A 303 11.15 -2.32 -3.84
C VAL A 303 12.17 -3.31 -3.29
N ALA A 304 11.79 -4.58 -3.11
CA ALA A 304 12.68 -5.62 -2.62
C ALA A 304 13.87 -5.86 -3.56
N GLN A 305 13.65 -5.86 -4.87
CA GLN A 305 14.72 -5.99 -5.86
C GLN A 305 15.68 -4.80 -5.83
N SER A 306 15.16 -3.58 -5.76
CA SER A 306 16.00 -2.37 -5.65
C SER A 306 16.83 -2.36 -4.36
N LEU A 307 16.27 -2.86 -3.26
CA LEU A 307 17.00 -3.04 -2.01
C LEU A 307 18.08 -4.13 -2.15
N TYR A 308 17.74 -5.26 -2.75
CA TYR A 308 18.69 -6.35 -2.99
C TYR A 308 19.91 -5.86 -3.80
N GLU A 309 19.68 -5.14 -4.88
CA GLU A 309 20.74 -4.56 -5.71
C GLU A 309 21.63 -3.59 -4.92
N HIS A 310 21.01 -2.74 -4.10
CA HIS A 310 21.74 -1.83 -3.21
C HIS A 310 22.61 -2.58 -2.22
N VAL A 311 22.09 -3.62 -1.55
CA VAL A 311 22.80 -4.43 -0.57
C VAL A 311 23.92 -5.27 -1.24
N GLN A 312 23.72 -5.70 -2.48
CA GLN A 312 24.78 -6.37 -3.25
C GLN A 312 25.99 -5.45 -3.50
N ILE A 313 25.73 -4.16 -3.75
CA ILE A 313 26.80 -3.15 -3.98
C ILE A 313 27.51 -2.80 -2.67
N SER A 314 26.77 -2.60 -1.57
CA SER A 314 27.33 -2.24 -0.26
C SER A 314 28.07 -3.41 0.41
N GLY A 315 27.75 -4.64 0.04
CA GLY A 315 28.31 -5.85 0.65
C GLY A 315 27.68 -6.23 2.00
N ASP A 316 26.64 -5.51 2.40
CA ASP A 316 25.91 -5.77 3.66
C ASP A 316 25.03 -7.03 3.57
N GLY A 317 24.36 -7.36 4.69
CA GLY A 317 23.46 -8.50 4.80
C GLY A 317 24.18 -9.81 5.17
N LEU A 318 23.38 -10.79 5.60
CA LEU A 318 23.90 -12.10 5.95
C LEU A 318 23.90 -13.01 4.72
N ARG A 319 25.06 -13.44 4.29
CA ARG A 319 25.22 -14.37 3.17
C ARG A 319 25.33 -15.80 3.69
N VAL A 320 24.50 -16.68 3.16
CA VAL A 320 24.54 -18.11 3.44
C VAL A 320 25.05 -18.79 2.17
N PRO A 321 26.36 -19.15 2.12
CA PRO A 321 26.92 -19.84 0.98
C PRO A 321 26.35 -21.26 0.89
N ASP A 322 26.28 -21.80 -0.31
CA ASP A 322 25.83 -23.17 -0.60
C ASP A 322 24.47 -23.53 0.03
N PHE A 323 23.56 -22.50 0.16
CA PHE A 323 22.23 -22.65 0.77
C PHE A 323 21.42 -23.80 0.16
N HIS A 324 21.55 -24.00 -1.14
CA HIS A 324 20.85 -25.07 -1.87
C HIS A 324 21.65 -26.38 -1.96
N GLY A 325 22.83 -26.44 -1.36
CA GLY A 325 23.72 -27.62 -1.41
C GLY A 325 24.30 -27.86 -2.80
N ASP A 326 24.60 -29.13 -3.12
CA ASP A 326 25.13 -29.50 -4.44
C ASP A 326 24.02 -29.40 -5.50
N MET A 327 24.15 -28.44 -6.39
CA MET A 327 23.20 -28.16 -7.48
C MET A 327 23.59 -28.85 -8.81
N LYS A 328 24.66 -29.58 -8.82
CA LYS A 328 25.10 -30.34 -10.01
C LYS A 328 24.37 -31.68 -10.07
N ARG A 329 23.80 -31.98 -11.21
CA ARG A 329 23.35 -33.35 -11.59
C ARG A 329 24.35 -34.02 -12.47
#